data_1f51fe315d98df02f1ed9fbe271a27c2
#
_entry.id   1f51fe315d98df02f1ed9fbe271a27c2
#
_cell.length_a   1.000
_cell.length_b   1.000
_cell.length_c   1.000
_cell.angle_alpha   90.00
_cell.angle_beta   90.00
_cell.angle_gamma   90.00
#
_symmetry.space_group_name_H-M   'P 1'
#
loop_
_entity.id
_entity.type
_entity.pdbx_description
1 polymer ?
#
loop_
_entity_poly.entity_id
_entity_poly.type
_entity_poly.pdbx_seq_one_letter_code
_entity_poly.pdbx_strand_id
1 'polypeptide(L)'
;LKYQLPKQVAEKIVARYPDKHLNLLDLGCGTGLLGVCLGPLNGGYMIGVDLSMKMVEQAARHKVYNRFHTVNLHDALRDTPDGLYQVITALDVFIYAGDLTTAVPNALRVLAADGQLLFSCESADENGPDLVLQANGRYAPTRSHVLALCRAAGFDEVSVEDTTLRTEGGSPVQGFVVTAHKPTAA
;
A
#
# COMPACT_ATOMS: atom_id res chain seq x y z
N LEU A 1 17.79 -5.68 12.51
CA LEU A 1 17.15 -6.05 11.25
C LEU A 1 16.61 -4.81 10.59
N LYS A 2 17.01 -4.58 9.36
CA LYS A 2 16.53 -3.44 8.60
C LYS A 2 15.10 -3.70 8.11
N TYR A 3 14.31 -2.64 8.00
CA TYR A 3 12.97 -2.65 7.44
C TYR A 3 13.02 -3.12 5.98
N GLN A 4 12.54 -4.35 5.70
CA GLN A 4 12.66 -5.02 4.40
C GLN A 4 11.41 -4.89 3.52
N LEU A 5 10.28 -4.49 4.10
CA LEU A 5 8.99 -4.42 3.40
C LEU A 5 9.03 -3.57 2.12
N PRO A 6 9.60 -2.34 2.13
CA PRO A 6 9.68 -1.54 0.91
C PRO A 6 10.45 -2.22 -0.21
N LYS A 7 11.53 -2.94 0.13
CA LYS A 7 12.33 -3.70 -0.85
C LYS A 7 11.53 -4.85 -1.47
N GLN A 8 10.83 -5.62 -0.64
CA GLN A 8 9.98 -6.72 -1.11
C GLN A 8 8.90 -6.22 -2.08
N VAL A 9 8.24 -5.12 -1.73
CA VAL A 9 7.18 -4.53 -2.56
C VAL A 9 7.76 -3.94 -3.85
N ALA A 10 8.89 -3.25 -3.78
CA ALA A 10 9.59 -2.74 -4.97
C ALA A 10 9.97 -3.87 -5.94
N GLU A 11 10.45 -5.00 -5.43
CA GLU A 11 10.76 -6.18 -6.26
C GLU A 11 9.52 -6.73 -6.96
N LYS A 12 8.38 -6.80 -6.28
CA LYS A 12 7.09 -7.21 -6.88
C LYS A 12 6.66 -6.26 -8.00
N ILE A 13 6.80 -4.96 -7.78
CA ILE A 13 6.45 -3.94 -8.79
C ILE A 13 7.35 -4.06 -10.02
N VAL A 14 8.66 -4.22 -9.84
CA VAL A 14 9.62 -4.37 -10.94
C VAL A 14 9.39 -5.68 -11.70
N ALA A 15 9.01 -6.76 -11.02
CA ALA A 15 8.67 -8.03 -11.67
C ALA A 15 7.47 -7.88 -12.62
N ARG A 16 6.47 -7.07 -12.23
CA ARG A 16 5.28 -6.79 -13.04
C ARG A 16 5.54 -5.74 -14.13
N TYR A 17 6.35 -4.72 -13.81
CA TYR A 17 6.67 -3.59 -14.67
C TYR A 17 8.18 -3.44 -14.79
N PRO A 18 8.87 -4.34 -15.54
CA PRO A 18 10.33 -4.35 -15.57
C PRO A 18 10.95 -3.11 -16.20
N ASP A 19 10.25 -2.43 -17.09
CA ASP A 19 10.65 -1.16 -17.67
C ASP A 19 10.34 0.05 -16.78
N LYS A 20 9.61 -0.16 -15.70
CA LYS A 20 9.13 0.89 -14.76
C LYS A 20 8.34 2.00 -15.43
N HIS A 21 7.63 1.69 -16.51
CA HIS A 21 6.73 2.61 -17.19
C HIS A 21 5.33 2.51 -16.57
N LEU A 22 5.08 3.34 -15.57
CA LEU A 22 3.83 3.32 -14.78
C LEU A 22 3.63 4.63 -14.01
N ASN A 23 2.39 4.87 -13.61
CA ASN A 23 2.04 5.84 -12.58
C ASN A 23 1.81 5.10 -11.26
N LEU A 24 2.46 5.55 -10.19
CA LEU A 24 2.40 4.94 -8.86
C LEU A 24 1.93 5.96 -7.83
N LEU A 25 0.94 5.57 -7.03
CA LEU A 25 0.46 6.32 -5.87
C LEU A 25 0.88 5.60 -4.59
N ASP A 26 1.74 6.25 -3.81
CA ASP A 26 2.26 5.71 -2.55
C ASP A 26 1.55 6.38 -1.38
N LEU A 27 0.52 5.71 -0.85
CA LEU A 27 -0.28 6.17 0.27
C LEU A 27 0.47 5.93 1.58
N GLY A 28 0.61 7.00 2.39
CA GLY A 28 1.42 6.95 3.60
C GLY A 28 2.89 6.73 3.28
N CYS A 29 3.46 7.51 2.37
CA CYS A 29 4.80 7.31 1.84
C CYS A 29 5.93 7.43 2.89
N GLY A 30 5.64 8.02 4.05
CA GLY A 30 6.62 8.18 5.12
C GLY A 30 7.87 8.90 4.64
N THR A 31 9.04 8.36 4.96
CA THR A 31 10.34 8.91 4.53
C THR A 31 10.73 8.57 3.09
N GLY A 32 9.84 7.89 2.34
CA GLY A 32 10.04 7.60 0.93
C GLY A 32 10.87 6.34 0.64
N LEU A 33 10.92 5.38 1.56
CA LEU A 33 11.74 4.18 1.40
C LEU A 33 11.34 3.31 0.21
N LEU A 34 10.04 3.22 -0.10
CA LEU A 34 9.60 2.51 -1.30
C LEU A 34 10.17 3.16 -2.56
N GLY A 35 10.11 4.49 -2.64
CA GLY A 35 10.68 5.24 -3.76
C GLY A 35 12.18 5.01 -3.89
N VAL A 36 12.92 4.99 -2.78
CA VAL A 36 14.36 4.70 -2.78
C VAL A 36 14.65 3.29 -3.32
N CYS A 37 13.90 2.29 -2.88
CA CYS A 37 14.08 0.90 -3.33
C CYS A 37 13.70 0.71 -4.80
N LEU A 38 12.66 1.41 -5.26
CA LEU A 38 12.18 1.31 -6.64
C LEU A 38 13.05 2.12 -7.62
N GLY A 39 13.58 3.26 -7.16
CA GLY A 39 14.28 4.21 -8.02
C GLY A 39 13.32 4.99 -8.92
N PRO A 40 13.84 5.91 -9.73
CA PRO A 40 13.03 6.73 -10.63
C PRO A 40 12.22 5.89 -11.61
N LEU A 41 10.96 6.29 -11.85
CA LEU A 41 10.13 5.68 -12.87
C LEU A 41 10.52 6.15 -14.27
N ASN A 42 10.27 5.31 -15.25
CA ASN A 42 10.62 5.57 -16.64
C ASN A 42 9.36 5.92 -17.43
N GLY A 43 9.06 7.22 -17.54
CA GLY A 43 7.91 7.70 -18.32
C GLY A 43 6.58 7.69 -17.58
N GLY A 44 6.60 7.79 -16.26
CA GLY A 44 5.41 7.88 -15.41
C GLY A 44 5.65 8.74 -14.19
N TYR A 45 4.66 8.81 -13.29
CA TYR A 45 4.70 9.63 -12.08
C TYR A 45 4.69 8.76 -10.84
N MET A 46 5.52 9.12 -9.87
CA MET A 46 5.45 8.61 -8.50
C MET A 46 4.94 9.72 -7.60
N ILE A 47 3.77 9.53 -7.05
CA ILE A 47 3.08 10.51 -6.18
C ILE A 47 3.07 9.95 -4.76
N GLY A 48 3.61 10.72 -3.82
CA GLY A 48 3.60 10.39 -2.40
C GLY A 48 2.48 11.11 -1.66
N VAL A 49 1.83 10.42 -0.74
CA VAL A 49 0.79 10.98 0.14
C VAL A 49 1.15 10.66 1.58
N ASP A 50 1.22 11.68 2.43
CA ASP A 50 1.45 11.53 3.87
C ASP A 50 0.89 12.73 4.63
N LEU A 51 0.32 12.51 5.81
CA LEU A 51 -0.17 13.58 6.68
C LEU A 51 0.95 14.39 7.33
N SER A 52 2.14 13.81 7.44
CA SER A 52 3.28 14.45 8.10
C SER A 52 4.13 15.22 7.11
N MET A 53 4.16 16.54 7.25
CA MET A 53 5.03 17.41 6.46
C MET A 53 6.52 17.05 6.66
N LYS A 54 6.92 16.64 7.86
CA LYS A 54 8.30 16.19 8.13
C LYS A 54 8.67 14.95 7.33
N MET A 55 7.74 14.01 7.22
CA MET A 55 7.95 12.80 6.40
C MET A 55 8.08 13.16 4.92
N VAL A 56 7.20 14.03 4.42
CA VAL A 56 7.24 14.51 3.04
C VAL A 56 8.56 15.22 2.74
N GLU A 57 9.04 16.06 3.64
CA GLU A 57 10.34 16.75 3.47
C GLU A 57 11.50 15.76 3.39
N GLN A 58 11.49 14.70 4.19
CA GLN A 58 12.53 13.65 4.11
C GLN A 58 12.42 12.85 2.82
N ALA A 59 11.20 12.46 2.43
CA ALA A 59 10.97 11.74 1.18
C ALA A 59 11.41 12.55 -0.06
N ALA A 60 11.16 13.85 -0.05
CA ALA A 60 11.53 14.76 -1.13
C ALA A 60 13.05 14.84 -1.35
N ARG A 61 13.85 14.65 -0.31
CA ARG A 61 15.32 14.69 -0.40
C ARG A 61 15.90 13.60 -1.30
N HIS A 62 15.20 12.48 -1.45
CA HIS A 62 15.63 11.38 -2.31
C HIS A 62 15.47 11.67 -3.80
N LYS A 63 14.69 12.68 -4.18
CA LYS A 63 14.46 13.13 -5.57
C LYS A 63 13.93 12.02 -6.50
N VAL A 64 13.13 11.11 -5.94
CA VAL A 64 12.51 9.99 -6.67
C VAL A 64 11.04 10.28 -6.96
N TYR A 65 10.30 10.85 -5.99
CA TYR A 65 8.90 11.21 -6.15
C TYR A 65 8.77 12.48 -7.00
N ASN A 66 7.79 12.48 -7.89
CA ASN A 66 7.50 13.63 -8.74
C ASN A 66 6.69 14.71 -8.03
N ARG A 67 5.81 14.30 -7.09
CA ARG A 67 4.94 15.21 -6.35
C ARG A 67 4.51 14.57 -5.03
N PHE A 68 4.15 15.43 -4.07
CA PHE A 68 3.59 15.03 -2.77
C PHE A 68 2.28 15.75 -2.49
N HIS A 69 1.38 15.08 -1.77
CA HIS A 69 0.18 15.65 -1.19
C HIS A 69 0.16 15.39 0.32
N THR A 70 0.01 16.46 1.11
CA THR A 70 -0.06 16.38 2.58
C THR A 70 -1.52 16.34 3.01
N VAL A 71 -2.16 15.19 2.76
CA VAL A 71 -3.56 14.91 3.05
C VAL A 71 -3.70 13.48 3.57
N ASN A 72 -4.85 13.14 4.16
CA ASN A 72 -5.11 11.76 4.54
C ASN A 72 -5.40 10.90 3.30
N LEU A 73 -5.23 9.59 3.44
CA LEU A 73 -5.38 8.65 2.32
C LEU A 73 -6.81 8.62 1.74
N HIS A 74 -7.83 8.81 2.57
CA HIS A 74 -9.22 8.79 2.10
C HIS A 74 -9.51 10.00 1.20
N ASP A 75 -9.05 11.18 1.59
CA ASP A 75 -9.18 12.39 0.78
C ASP A 75 -8.37 12.27 -0.51
N ALA A 76 -7.15 11.75 -0.44
CA ALA A 76 -6.33 11.51 -1.62
C ALA A 76 -7.01 10.59 -2.62
N LEU A 77 -7.56 9.47 -2.17
CA LEU A 77 -8.28 8.52 -3.04
C LEU A 77 -9.56 9.14 -3.60
N ARG A 78 -10.36 9.80 -2.76
CA ARG A 78 -11.62 10.44 -3.19
C ARG A 78 -11.39 11.47 -4.28
N ASP A 79 -10.35 12.29 -4.14
CA ASP A 79 -10.08 13.42 -5.04
C ASP A 79 -9.25 13.01 -6.28
N THR A 80 -8.84 11.76 -6.38
CA THR A 80 -8.10 11.23 -7.54
C THR A 80 -9.08 10.75 -8.62
N PRO A 81 -8.83 11.10 -9.90
CA PRO A 81 -9.64 10.59 -11.02
C PRO A 81 -9.59 9.06 -11.15
N ASP A 82 -10.64 8.51 -11.77
CA ASP A 82 -10.72 7.09 -12.07
C ASP A 82 -9.61 6.64 -13.02
N GLY A 83 -9.07 5.44 -12.77
CA GLY A 83 -8.19 4.77 -13.72
C GLY A 83 -6.83 5.42 -13.95
N LEU A 84 -6.33 6.22 -13.00
CA LEU A 84 -5.12 7.02 -13.19
C LEU A 84 -3.80 6.26 -12.93
N TYR A 85 -3.79 5.33 -12.00
CA TYR A 85 -2.56 4.67 -11.56
C TYR A 85 -2.53 3.18 -11.91
N GLN A 86 -1.38 2.70 -12.38
CA GLN A 86 -1.11 1.27 -12.56
C GLN A 86 -0.83 0.57 -11.25
N VAL A 87 -0.24 1.29 -10.28
CA VAL A 87 0.09 0.75 -8.96
C VAL A 87 -0.32 1.72 -7.87
N ILE A 88 -0.98 1.20 -6.83
CA ILE A 88 -1.22 1.90 -5.57
C ILE A 88 -0.57 1.08 -4.47
N THR A 89 0.22 1.72 -3.62
CA THR A 89 0.85 1.10 -2.45
C THR A 89 0.36 1.74 -1.15
N ALA A 90 0.24 0.95 -0.10
CA ALA A 90 -0.09 1.41 1.25
C ALA A 90 0.63 0.52 2.27
N LEU A 91 1.88 0.86 2.59
CA LEU A 91 2.75 0.08 3.46
C LEU A 91 2.77 0.65 4.88
N ASP A 92 2.38 -0.15 5.86
CA ASP A 92 2.24 0.25 7.27
C ASP A 92 1.32 1.46 7.47
N VAL A 93 0.25 1.53 6.71
CA VAL A 93 -0.71 2.66 6.71
C VAL A 93 -2.09 2.21 7.14
N PHE A 94 -2.58 1.10 6.61
CA PHE A 94 -3.92 0.58 6.92
C PHE A 94 -4.05 0.12 8.39
N ILE A 95 -2.94 -0.09 9.07
CA ILE A 95 -2.91 -0.32 10.51
C ILE A 95 -3.51 0.83 11.33
N TYR A 96 -3.59 2.02 10.76
CA TYR A 96 -4.22 3.19 11.39
C TYR A 96 -5.61 3.51 10.83
N ALA A 97 -5.98 2.92 9.69
CA ALA A 97 -7.23 3.21 9.00
C ALA A 97 -8.45 2.47 9.59
N GLY A 98 -8.22 1.37 10.28
CA GLY A 98 -9.28 0.52 10.83
C GLY A 98 -10.07 -0.17 9.73
N ASP A 99 -11.26 0.32 9.47
CA ASP A 99 -12.16 -0.24 8.45
C ASP A 99 -11.68 0.08 7.03
N LEU A 100 -11.41 -0.96 6.24
CA LEU A 100 -10.95 -0.86 4.86
C LEU A 100 -12.08 -0.87 3.82
N THR A 101 -13.34 -0.89 4.25
CA THR A 101 -14.50 -0.98 3.36
C THR A 101 -14.65 0.25 2.44
N THR A 102 -14.07 1.38 2.80
CA THR A 102 -14.04 2.58 1.96
C THR A 102 -12.75 2.67 1.13
N ALA A 103 -11.61 2.39 1.75
CA ALA A 103 -10.29 2.54 1.10
C ALA A 103 -10.10 1.55 -0.06
N VAL A 104 -10.45 0.28 0.14
CA VAL A 104 -10.25 -0.77 -0.88
C VAL A 104 -11.08 -0.54 -2.15
N PRO A 105 -12.40 -0.26 -2.08
CA PRO A 105 -13.17 0.08 -3.29
C PRO A 105 -12.69 1.36 -3.99
N ASN A 106 -12.29 2.38 -3.24
CA ASN A 106 -11.75 3.61 -3.84
C ASN A 106 -10.41 3.37 -4.53
N ALA A 107 -9.55 2.54 -3.96
CA ALA A 107 -8.31 2.15 -4.61
C ALA A 107 -8.58 1.41 -5.93
N LEU A 108 -9.56 0.50 -5.96
CA LEU A 108 -9.98 -0.16 -7.20
C LEU A 108 -10.40 0.85 -8.27
N ARG A 109 -11.22 1.83 -7.90
CA ARG A 109 -11.69 2.88 -8.80
C ARG A 109 -10.54 3.69 -9.41
N VAL A 110 -9.58 4.07 -8.58
CA VAL A 110 -8.42 4.90 -8.96
C VAL A 110 -7.41 4.13 -9.81
N LEU A 111 -7.34 2.81 -9.66
CA LEU A 111 -6.46 1.96 -10.46
C LEU A 111 -6.89 1.94 -11.93
N ALA A 112 -5.91 1.99 -12.82
CA ALA A 112 -6.10 1.66 -14.22
C ALA A 112 -6.48 0.18 -14.38
N ALA A 113 -7.15 -0.16 -15.49
CA ALA A 113 -7.41 -1.55 -15.82
C ALA A 113 -6.09 -2.34 -15.81
N ASP A 114 -6.12 -3.58 -15.31
CA ASP A 114 -4.94 -4.43 -15.14
C ASP A 114 -3.93 -3.91 -14.09
N GLY A 115 -4.28 -2.90 -13.30
CA GLY A 115 -3.44 -2.35 -12.25
C GLY A 115 -3.46 -3.16 -10.96
N GLN A 116 -2.60 -2.81 -10.02
CA GLN A 116 -2.42 -3.53 -8.75
C GLN A 116 -2.44 -2.61 -7.54
N LEU A 117 -3.09 -3.10 -6.47
CA LEU A 117 -2.99 -2.55 -5.12
C LEU A 117 -2.10 -3.47 -4.29
N LEU A 118 -1.04 -2.92 -3.70
CA LEU A 118 -0.16 -3.63 -2.78
C LEU A 118 -0.19 -2.94 -1.42
N PHE A 119 -0.55 -3.66 -0.39
CA PHE A 119 -0.60 -3.10 0.96
C PHE A 119 -0.22 -4.12 2.02
N SER A 120 0.16 -3.62 3.18
CA SER A 120 0.51 -4.46 4.33
C SER A 120 -0.47 -4.29 5.48
N CYS A 121 -0.63 -5.38 6.23
CA CYS A 121 -1.42 -5.41 7.46
C CYS A 121 -0.65 -6.16 8.54
N GLU A 122 -0.84 -5.79 9.81
CA GLU A 122 -0.49 -6.66 10.92
C GLU A 122 -1.48 -7.83 10.98
N SER A 123 -1.02 -8.97 11.44
CA SER A 123 -1.84 -10.20 11.46
C SER A 123 -2.67 -10.32 12.72
N ALA A 124 -3.97 -10.56 12.57
CA ALA A 124 -4.83 -11.07 13.66
C ALA A 124 -4.91 -12.59 13.62
N ASP A 125 -5.35 -13.19 14.74
CA ASP A 125 -5.62 -14.62 14.81
C ASP A 125 -6.81 -14.96 13.91
N GLU A 126 -6.64 -15.90 12.98
CA GLU A 126 -7.69 -16.35 12.06
C GLU A 126 -8.91 -16.95 12.76
N ASN A 127 -8.75 -17.41 14.00
CA ASN A 127 -9.85 -17.96 14.81
C ASN A 127 -10.55 -16.90 15.67
N GLY A 128 -10.06 -15.66 15.63
CA GLY A 128 -10.62 -14.52 16.36
C GLY A 128 -11.49 -13.62 15.51
N PRO A 129 -11.78 -12.42 16.02
CA PRO A 129 -12.52 -11.40 15.25
C PRO A 129 -11.81 -11.01 13.96
N ASP A 130 -12.59 -10.67 12.94
CA ASP A 130 -12.08 -10.24 11.62
C ASP A 130 -11.14 -9.04 11.69
N LEU A 131 -11.37 -8.13 12.62
CA LEU A 131 -10.58 -6.92 12.83
C LEU A 131 -10.41 -6.67 14.33
N VAL A 132 -9.17 -6.49 14.76
CA VAL A 132 -8.80 -6.26 16.16
C VAL A 132 -8.13 -4.91 16.31
N LEU A 133 -8.62 -4.08 17.25
CA LEU A 133 -7.88 -2.92 17.73
C LEU A 133 -6.93 -3.36 18.83
N GLN A 134 -5.64 -3.29 18.57
CA GLN A 134 -4.60 -3.73 19.51
C GLN A 134 -4.35 -2.69 20.61
N ALA A 135 -3.71 -3.10 21.70
CA ALA A 135 -3.37 -2.23 22.81
C ALA A 135 -2.46 -1.04 22.40
N ASN A 136 -1.67 -1.21 21.34
CA ASN A 136 -0.82 -0.14 20.79
C ASN A 136 -1.58 0.86 19.91
N GLY A 137 -2.90 0.73 19.77
CA GLY A 137 -3.75 1.62 18.95
C GLY A 137 -3.76 1.30 17.46
N ARG A 138 -3.13 0.21 17.03
CA ARG A 138 -3.12 -0.22 15.63
C ARG A 138 -4.14 -1.33 15.40
N TYR A 139 -4.69 -1.37 14.19
CA TYR A 139 -5.64 -2.38 13.77
C TYR A 139 -4.92 -3.56 13.12
N ALA A 140 -5.43 -4.75 13.39
CA ALA A 140 -4.96 -5.98 12.75
C ALA A 140 -6.17 -6.78 12.24
N PRO A 141 -6.33 -6.92 10.92
CA PRO A 141 -7.34 -7.80 10.34
C PRO A 141 -6.84 -9.23 10.22
N THR A 142 -7.79 -10.16 10.08
CA THR A 142 -7.46 -11.52 9.61
C THR A 142 -7.18 -11.50 8.11
N ARG A 143 -6.41 -12.47 7.62
CA ARG A 143 -6.16 -12.65 6.17
C ARG A 143 -7.46 -12.92 5.44
N SER A 144 -8.30 -13.78 6.00
CA SER A 144 -9.61 -14.15 5.43
C SER A 144 -10.51 -12.94 5.23
N HIS A 145 -10.55 -12.04 6.21
CA HIS A 145 -11.31 -10.80 6.13
C HIS A 145 -10.82 -9.89 5.00
N VAL A 146 -9.50 -9.68 4.90
CA VAL A 146 -8.91 -8.84 3.86
C VAL A 146 -9.13 -9.42 2.46
N LEU A 147 -8.97 -10.74 2.30
CA LEU A 147 -9.27 -11.42 1.04
C LEU A 147 -10.73 -11.21 0.62
N ALA A 148 -11.67 -11.36 1.56
CA ALA A 148 -13.09 -11.15 1.29
C ALA A 148 -13.40 -9.71 0.90
N LEU A 149 -12.80 -8.73 1.58
CA LEU A 149 -12.95 -7.31 1.24
C LEU A 149 -12.45 -6.98 -0.17
N CYS A 150 -11.29 -7.49 -0.54
CA CYS A 150 -10.72 -7.26 -1.87
C CYS A 150 -11.59 -7.88 -2.97
N ARG A 151 -12.05 -9.11 -2.78
CA ARG A 151 -12.92 -9.80 -3.73
C ARG A 151 -14.28 -9.10 -3.86
N ALA A 152 -14.87 -8.72 -2.73
CA ALA A 152 -16.15 -8.00 -2.71
C ALA A 152 -16.05 -6.63 -3.41
N ALA A 153 -14.91 -5.98 -3.35
CA ALA A 153 -14.66 -4.72 -4.06
C ALA A 153 -14.54 -4.90 -5.57
N GLY A 154 -14.18 -6.10 -6.05
CA GLY A 154 -14.07 -6.40 -7.49
C GLY A 154 -12.66 -6.74 -7.97
N PHE A 155 -11.69 -6.94 -7.08
CA PHE A 155 -10.38 -7.49 -7.45
C PHE A 155 -10.53 -8.97 -7.82
N ASP A 156 -9.90 -9.41 -8.91
CA ASP A 156 -10.04 -10.78 -9.43
C ASP A 156 -8.95 -11.74 -8.93
N GLU A 157 -7.71 -11.27 -8.84
CA GLU A 157 -6.59 -12.04 -8.29
C GLU A 157 -6.08 -11.34 -7.02
N VAL A 158 -6.19 -12.04 -5.90
CA VAL A 158 -5.74 -11.51 -4.61
C VAL A 158 -4.82 -12.54 -3.97
N SER A 159 -3.56 -12.17 -3.74
CA SER A 159 -2.59 -12.98 -3.03
C SER A 159 -2.22 -12.35 -1.69
N VAL A 160 -1.96 -13.21 -0.71
CA VAL A 160 -1.52 -12.83 0.63
C VAL A 160 -0.24 -13.56 0.95
N GLU A 161 0.78 -12.83 1.36
CA GLU A 161 2.10 -13.37 1.66
C GLU A 161 2.52 -12.93 3.06
N ASP A 162 2.76 -13.89 3.95
CA ASP A 162 3.23 -13.62 5.31
C ASP A 162 4.65 -13.06 5.29
N THR A 163 4.88 -12.07 6.12
CA THR A 163 6.19 -11.43 6.23
C THR A 163 6.40 -10.80 7.60
N THR A 164 7.65 -10.54 7.95
CA THR A 164 7.98 -9.65 9.06
C THR A 164 7.93 -8.21 8.55
N LEU A 165 6.99 -7.43 9.07
CA LEU A 165 6.80 -6.04 8.65
C LEU A 165 7.95 -5.15 9.10
N ARG A 166 8.33 -5.27 10.37
CA ARG A 166 9.39 -4.47 11.02
C ARG A 166 9.81 -5.11 12.34
N THR A 167 10.77 -4.52 13.00
CA THR A 167 11.19 -4.91 14.36
C THR A 167 10.88 -3.78 15.33
N GLU A 168 10.20 -4.09 16.42
CA GLU A 168 9.88 -3.16 17.51
C GLU A 168 10.41 -3.74 18.82
N GLY A 169 11.16 -2.93 19.59
CA GLY A 169 11.73 -3.38 20.86
C GLY A 169 12.54 -4.67 20.77
N GLY A 170 13.21 -4.90 19.64
CA GLY A 170 13.98 -6.12 19.39
C GLY A 170 13.15 -7.33 18.94
N SER A 171 11.82 -7.21 18.89
CA SER A 171 10.92 -8.29 18.48
C SER A 171 10.35 -8.05 17.08
N PRO A 172 10.24 -9.11 16.24
CA PRO A 172 9.65 -8.98 14.92
C PRO A 172 8.13 -8.77 15.02
N VAL A 173 7.61 -7.84 14.25
CA VAL A 173 6.16 -7.65 14.08
C VAL A 173 5.72 -8.40 12.83
N GLN A 174 4.91 -9.43 13.03
CA GLN A 174 4.42 -10.28 11.95
C GLN A 174 3.19 -9.67 11.29
N GLY A 175 3.11 -9.85 10.00
CA GLY A 175 1.99 -9.40 9.20
C GLY A 175 1.99 -10.06 7.84
N PHE A 176 1.34 -9.43 6.89
CA PHE A 176 1.25 -9.93 5.53
C PHE A 176 1.18 -8.79 4.51
N VAL A 177 1.61 -9.09 3.30
CA VAL A 177 1.47 -8.23 2.14
C VAL A 177 0.36 -8.79 1.25
N VAL A 178 -0.56 -7.93 0.86
CA VAL A 178 -1.62 -8.23 -0.09
C VAL A 178 -1.24 -7.64 -1.44
N THR A 179 -1.37 -8.44 -2.48
CA THR A 179 -1.31 -7.99 -3.87
C THR A 179 -2.66 -8.27 -4.51
N ALA A 180 -3.39 -7.23 -4.85
CA ALA A 180 -4.73 -7.32 -5.41
C ALA A 180 -4.73 -6.74 -6.83
N HIS A 181 -5.21 -7.52 -7.79
CA HIS A 181 -5.22 -7.18 -9.21
C HIS A 181 -6.60 -6.67 -9.64
N LYS A 182 -6.63 -5.52 -10.28
CA LYS A 182 -7.85 -4.99 -10.92
C LYS A 182 -8.07 -5.70 -12.25
N PRO A 183 -9.28 -6.23 -12.52
CA PRO A 183 -9.57 -6.89 -13.79
C PRO A 183 -9.21 -6.04 -14.99
N THR A 184 -8.79 -6.69 -16.06
CA THR A 184 -8.67 -6.06 -17.37
C THR A 184 -10.07 -5.66 -17.84
N ALA A 185 -10.21 -4.47 -18.43
CA ALA A 185 -11.50 -4.01 -18.93
C ALA A 185 -12.03 -5.00 -20.01
N ALA A 186 -13.31 -5.36 -19.88
CA ALA A 186 -13.99 -6.23 -20.84
C ALA A 186 -14.20 -5.49 -22.19
#